data_d976cd8989a0520e27ace78ccbf923d7
#
_entry.id   d976cd8989a0520e27ace78ccbf923d7
#
_cell.length_a   1.000
_cell.length_b   1.000
_cell.length_c   1.000
_cell.angle_alpha   90.00
_cell.angle_beta   90.00
_cell.angle_gamma   90.00
#
_symmetry.space_group_name_H-M   'P 1'
#
loop_
_entity.id
_entity.type
_entity.pdbx_description
1 polymer ?
#
loop_
_entity_poly.entity_id
_entity_poly.type
_entity_poly.pdbx_seq_one_letter_code
_entity_poly.pdbx_strand_id
1 'polypeptide(L)'
;MGNRPTELARAVRSALDQENVDVEVILVGNGVPGDWTPGDDEVFEDKRVTLVRLPRNVGIPAGRNRGVAASTGEIVLFLDDDGWYRSTRLGAHLRDRFAADPSLGIVSFRVRDPEGGPGERRHVPRLRAGDPERSSEVTTFLGGACAVRRAAFDAAGGLPEDFFYAHEETDLAWQAMNAGYRIVYDASAVMYHPAVLPTRHEMFYRYNARNRVWLARRNLPWPLALAYCAVWVAMTLLRERKPAALRPWFKGFAEGWRKPAGPRRPISWRTAWRMTRIGRPPII
;
A
#
# COMPACT_ATOMS: atom_id res chain seq x y z
N MET A 1 -12.86 -0.24 12.84
CA MET A 1 -11.85 -1.31 12.84
C MET A 1 -11.62 -1.66 14.31
N GLY A 2 -11.04 -2.80 14.63
CA GLY A 2 -10.92 -3.25 16.03
C GLY A 2 -11.99 -4.27 16.45
N ASN A 3 -12.64 -4.88 15.48
CA ASN A 3 -13.69 -5.90 15.68
C ASN A 3 -13.24 -7.31 15.25
N ARG A 4 -11.93 -7.52 15.08
CA ARG A 4 -11.32 -8.80 14.65
C ARG A 4 -10.14 -9.19 15.57
N PRO A 5 -10.37 -9.37 16.87
CA PRO A 5 -9.27 -9.58 17.82
C PRO A 5 -8.45 -10.86 17.51
N THR A 6 -9.11 -11.92 17.05
CA THR A 6 -8.44 -13.19 16.73
C THR A 6 -7.53 -13.07 15.50
N GLU A 7 -8.02 -12.43 14.43
CA GLU A 7 -7.22 -12.19 13.22
C GLU A 7 -6.05 -11.27 13.51
N LEU A 8 -6.31 -10.22 14.28
CA LEU A 8 -5.29 -9.27 14.71
C LEU A 8 -4.21 -9.95 15.56
N ALA A 9 -4.58 -10.80 16.52
CA ALA A 9 -3.64 -11.57 17.32
C ALA A 9 -2.76 -12.48 16.45
N ARG A 10 -3.35 -13.15 15.44
CA ARG A 10 -2.62 -13.95 14.47
C ARG A 10 -1.64 -13.11 13.64
N ALA A 11 -2.05 -11.94 13.18
CA ALA A 11 -1.20 -11.01 12.44
C ALA A 11 0.01 -10.59 13.28
N VAL A 12 -0.21 -10.14 14.51
CA VAL A 12 0.84 -9.72 15.46
C VAL A 12 1.78 -10.88 15.78
N ARG A 13 1.24 -12.06 16.10
CA ARG A 13 2.05 -13.26 16.38
C ARG A 13 2.96 -13.61 15.21
N SER A 14 2.44 -13.59 13.98
CA SER A 14 3.24 -13.88 12.79
C SER A 14 4.39 -12.89 12.55
N ALA A 15 4.24 -11.66 13.03
CA ALA A 15 5.31 -10.64 12.99
C ALA A 15 6.33 -10.87 14.11
N LEU A 16 5.89 -11.19 15.33
CA LEU A 16 6.77 -11.43 16.47
C LEU A 16 7.58 -12.73 16.34
N ASP A 17 7.06 -13.73 15.62
CA ASP A 17 7.70 -15.04 15.37
C ASP A 17 8.82 -14.99 14.30
N GLN A 18 9.19 -13.78 13.82
CA GLN A 18 10.27 -13.69 12.84
C GLN A 18 11.64 -13.99 13.47
N GLU A 19 12.36 -14.94 12.85
CA GLU A 19 13.64 -15.44 13.32
C GLU A 19 14.83 -14.65 12.73
N ASN A 20 15.92 -14.56 13.51
CA ASN A 20 17.20 -13.97 13.11
C ASN A 20 17.11 -12.46 12.72
N VAL A 21 16.14 -11.75 13.25
CA VAL A 21 15.96 -10.30 13.12
C VAL A 21 15.39 -9.73 14.41
N ASP A 22 15.72 -8.48 14.69
CA ASP A 22 15.05 -7.73 15.73
C ASP A 22 13.73 -7.19 15.16
N VAL A 23 12.64 -7.40 15.90
CA VAL A 23 11.29 -7.01 15.49
C VAL A 23 10.65 -6.12 16.55
N GLU A 24 10.05 -5.04 16.12
CA GLU A 24 9.06 -4.27 16.86
C GLU A 24 7.73 -4.28 16.08
N VAL A 25 6.62 -4.28 16.78
CA VAL A 25 5.28 -4.22 16.18
C VAL A 25 4.58 -2.96 16.68
N ILE A 26 4.22 -2.09 15.73
CA ILE A 26 3.44 -0.89 16.03
C ILE A 26 1.99 -1.14 15.62
N LEU A 27 1.15 -1.36 16.61
CA LEU A 27 -0.28 -1.59 16.40
C LEU A 27 -1.04 -0.26 16.44
N VAL A 28 -1.60 0.14 15.30
CA VAL A 28 -2.31 1.42 15.16
C VAL A 28 -3.81 1.20 15.21
N GLY A 29 -4.43 1.55 16.34
CA GLY A 29 -5.89 1.64 16.49
C GLY A 29 -6.39 2.93 15.85
N ASN A 30 -6.97 2.84 14.63
CA ASN A 30 -7.38 4.02 13.86
C ASN A 30 -8.89 4.28 13.98
N GLY A 31 -9.27 5.30 14.73
CA GLY A 31 -10.66 5.62 15.06
C GLY A 31 -11.16 4.80 16.23
N VAL A 32 -10.34 4.62 17.25
CA VAL A 32 -10.68 3.86 18.47
C VAL A 32 -10.71 4.80 19.69
N PRO A 33 -11.53 4.50 20.73
CA PRO A 33 -11.51 5.27 21.98
C PRO A 33 -10.15 5.16 22.70
N GLY A 34 -9.89 6.08 23.62
CA GLY A 34 -8.60 6.13 24.33
C GLY A 34 -8.32 4.93 25.22
N ASP A 35 -9.36 4.27 25.70
CA ASP A 35 -9.34 3.05 26.52
C ASP A 35 -9.42 1.75 25.71
N TRP A 36 -9.45 1.85 24.36
CA TRP A 36 -9.50 0.69 23.48
C TRP A 36 -8.32 -0.26 23.70
N THR A 37 -8.61 -1.55 23.78
CA THR A 37 -7.63 -2.63 23.76
C THR A 37 -7.82 -3.48 22.51
N PRO A 38 -6.74 -4.08 21.98
CA PRO A 38 -6.82 -4.93 20.79
C PRO A 38 -7.51 -6.29 21.01
N GLY A 39 -7.72 -6.65 22.29
CA GLY A 39 -8.29 -7.92 22.75
C GLY A 39 -7.55 -8.42 23.98
N ASP A 40 -7.93 -9.61 24.47
CA ASP A 40 -7.40 -10.21 25.68
C ASP A 40 -6.29 -11.25 25.41
N ASP A 41 -5.78 -11.34 24.17
CA ASP A 41 -4.70 -12.25 23.79
C ASP A 41 -3.37 -11.74 24.35
N GLU A 42 -2.60 -12.60 25.01
CA GLU A 42 -1.30 -12.30 25.64
C GLU A 42 -0.26 -11.74 24.65
N VAL A 43 -0.44 -11.98 23.35
CA VAL A 43 0.46 -11.45 22.32
C VAL A 43 0.51 -9.92 22.30
N PHE A 44 -0.54 -9.26 22.76
CA PHE A 44 -0.59 -7.80 22.83
C PHE A 44 0.16 -7.22 24.03
N GLU A 45 0.54 -8.06 24.99
CA GLU A 45 1.35 -7.70 26.17
C GLU A 45 2.85 -7.89 25.93
N ASP A 46 3.24 -8.46 24.76
CA ASP A 46 4.66 -8.60 24.41
C ASP A 46 5.34 -7.20 24.38
N LYS A 47 6.48 -7.08 25.06
CA LYS A 47 7.25 -5.82 25.18
C LYS A 47 7.67 -5.20 23.85
N ARG A 48 7.66 -5.98 22.77
CA ARG A 48 7.95 -5.53 21.41
C ARG A 48 6.73 -4.90 20.73
N VAL A 49 5.54 -4.98 21.32
CA VAL A 49 4.31 -4.40 20.79
C VAL A 49 4.09 -3.01 21.39
N THR A 50 3.97 -2.02 20.53
CA THR A 50 3.62 -0.64 20.90
C THR A 50 2.25 -0.30 20.32
N LEU A 51 1.34 0.16 21.19
CA LEU A 51 -0.01 0.54 20.80
C LEU A 51 -0.14 2.05 20.60
N VAL A 52 -0.51 2.44 19.37
CA VAL A 52 -0.81 3.84 19.01
C VAL A 52 -2.32 3.98 18.81
N ARG A 53 -2.99 4.76 19.67
CA ARG A 53 -4.43 5.00 19.61
C ARG A 53 -4.73 6.34 18.94
N LEU A 54 -5.51 6.30 17.87
CA LEU A 54 -5.99 7.49 17.18
C LEU A 54 -7.50 7.63 17.45
N PRO A 55 -7.95 8.70 18.13
CA PRO A 55 -9.36 8.82 18.55
C PRO A 55 -10.32 9.05 17.39
N ARG A 56 -9.82 9.39 16.22
CA ARG A 56 -10.60 9.55 15.00
C ARG A 56 -9.99 8.72 13.88
N ASN A 57 -10.84 8.19 12.99
CA ASN A 57 -10.37 7.55 11.77
C ASN A 57 -9.76 8.62 10.83
N VAL A 58 -8.44 8.58 10.72
CA VAL A 58 -7.65 9.51 9.88
C VAL A 58 -7.37 8.95 8.48
N GLY A 59 -7.90 7.78 8.15
CA GLY A 59 -7.62 7.06 6.90
C GLY A 59 -6.39 6.17 6.99
N ILE A 60 -6.22 5.34 5.95
CA ILE A 60 -5.13 4.37 5.89
C ILE A 60 -3.75 5.05 5.83
N PRO A 61 -3.50 6.03 4.93
CA PRO A 61 -2.16 6.62 4.81
C PRO A 61 -1.73 7.36 6.09
N ALA A 62 -2.60 8.13 6.71
CA ALA A 62 -2.27 8.84 7.94
C ALA A 62 -2.04 7.85 9.12
N GLY A 63 -2.85 6.80 9.23
CA GLY A 63 -2.64 5.74 10.23
C GLY A 63 -1.27 5.07 10.07
N ARG A 64 -0.91 4.69 8.84
CA ARG A 64 0.40 4.09 8.53
C ARG A 64 1.56 5.06 8.82
N ASN A 65 1.43 6.34 8.46
CA ASN A 65 2.44 7.36 8.80
C ASN A 65 2.65 7.47 10.32
N ARG A 66 1.58 7.41 11.13
CA ARG A 66 1.70 7.42 12.61
C ARG A 66 2.42 6.16 13.11
N GLY A 67 2.15 5.01 12.50
CA GLY A 67 2.88 3.77 12.80
C GLY A 67 4.37 3.89 12.48
N VAL A 68 4.71 4.38 11.30
CA VAL A 68 6.12 4.60 10.89
C VAL A 68 6.82 5.60 11.82
N ALA A 69 6.14 6.68 12.20
CA ALA A 69 6.71 7.68 13.11
C ALA A 69 6.96 7.14 14.53
N ALA A 70 6.21 6.14 14.97
CA ALA A 70 6.38 5.47 16.27
C ALA A 70 7.41 4.34 16.22
N SER A 71 7.87 3.93 15.04
CA SER A 71 8.82 2.83 14.86
C SER A 71 10.25 3.32 14.65
N THR A 72 11.24 2.45 14.92
CA THR A 72 12.67 2.73 14.80
C THR A 72 13.38 1.91 13.72
N GLY A 73 12.76 0.81 13.28
CA GLY A 73 13.34 -0.13 12.34
C GLY A 73 13.74 0.49 10.99
N GLU A 74 14.83 0.03 10.41
CA GLU A 74 15.32 0.47 9.09
C GLU A 74 14.46 -0.04 7.93
N ILE A 75 13.74 -1.14 8.16
CA ILE A 75 12.82 -1.77 7.23
C ILE A 75 11.43 -1.77 7.86
N VAL A 76 10.48 -1.12 7.22
CA VAL A 76 9.10 -1.02 7.67
C VAL A 76 8.25 -2.01 6.88
N LEU A 77 7.59 -2.93 7.56
CA LEU A 77 6.62 -3.85 6.97
C LEU A 77 5.20 -3.36 7.26
N PHE A 78 4.38 -3.24 6.23
CA PHE A 78 2.96 -2.97 6.40
C PHE A 78 2.18 -4.28 6.33
N LEU A 79 1.35 -4.50 7.36
CA LEU A 79 0.50 -5.68 7.49
C LEU A 79 -0.92 -5.24 7.85
N ASP A 80 -1.92 -5.75 7.14
CA ASP A 80 -3.32 -5.53 7.46
C ASP A 80 -3.75 -6.47 8.61
N ASP A 81 -4.78 -6.10 9.36
CA ASP A 81 -5.23 -6.77 10.59
C ASP A 81 -5.77 -8.21 10.38
N ASP A 82 -6.01 -8.60 9.13
CA ASP A 82 -6.49 -9.93 8.72
C ASP A 82 -5.48 -10.71 7.86
N GLY A 83 -4.28 -10.16 7.67
CA GLY A 83 -3.16 -10.81 6.99
C GLY A 83 -2.14 -11.41 7.98
N TRP A 84 -1.32 -12.38 7.53
CA TRP A 84 -0.20 -12.90 8.32
C TRP A 84 0.91 -13.45 7.45
N TYR A 85 2.14 -13.43 7.96
CA TYR A 85 3.30 -13.94 7.23
C TYR A 85 3.32 -15.47 7.24
N ARG A 86 3.63 -16.06 6.09
CA ARG A 86 3.73 -17.52 5.95
C ARG A 86 4.96 -18.10 6.64
N SER A 87 6.07 -17.37 6.64
CA SER A 87 7.38 -17.86 7.06
C SER A 87 7.92 -17.05 8.21
N THR A 88 8.49 -17.71 9.20
CA THR A 88 9.24 -17.09 10.30
C THR A 88 10.59 -16.51 9.83
N ARG A 89 11.02 -16.79 8.60
CA ARG A 89 12.28 -16.29 8.01
C ARG A 89 12.08 -15.13 7.03
N LEU A 90 10.86 -14.59 6.91
CA LEU A 90 10.60 -13.49 5.98
C LEU A 90 11.42 -12.25 6.34
N GLY A 91 11.51 -11.91 7.63
CA GLY A 91 12.29 -10.76 8.10
C GLY A 91 13.78 -10.88 7.74
N ALA A 92 14.38 -12.04 7.98
CA ALA A 92 15.78 -12.30 7.61
C ALA A 92 15.99 -12.24 6.09
N HIS A 93 15.09 -12.85 5.30
CA HIS A 93 15.13 -12.77 3.85
C HIS A 93 15.09 -11.31 3.35
N LEU A 94 14.21 -10.48 3.90
CA LEU A 94 14.09 -9.07 3.53
C LEU A 94 15.34 -8.27 3.94
N ARG A 95 15.83 -8.46 5.17
CA ARG A 95 17.07 -7.83 5.63
C ARG A 95 18.21 -8.09 4.64
N ASP A 96 18.43 -9.36 4.28
CA ASP A 96 19.52 -9.76 3.40
C ASP A 96 19.34 -9.17 1.98
N ARG A 97 18.11 -9.11 1.48
CA ARG A 97 17.81 -8.49 0.20
C ARG A 97 18.07 -6.98 0.19
N PHE A 98 17.63 -6.27 1.23
CA PHE A 98 17.89 -4.84 1.34
C PHE A 98 19.36 -4.53 1.59
N ALA A 99 20.09 -5.39 2.29
CA ALA A 99 21.55 -5.26 2.47
C ALA A 99 22.31 -5.47 1.15
N ALA A 100 21.90 -6.46 0.35
CA ALA A 100 22.55 -6.77 -0.93
C ALA A 100 22.31 -5.72 -2.03
N ASP A 101 21.21 -4.98 -1.96
CA ASP A 101 20.86 -3.94 -2.96
C ASP A 101 20.46 -2.62 -2.28
N PRO A 102 21.37 -1.66 -2.13
CA PRO A 102 21.06 -0.34 -1.59
C PRO A 102 20.06 0.46 -2.42
N SER A 103 19.89 0.15 -3.70
CA SER A 103 18.89 0.79 -4.57
C SER A 103 17.47 0.21 -4.38
N LEU A 104 17.34 -0.94 -3.72
CA LEU A 104 16.04 -1.53 -3.41
C LEU A 104 15.34 -0.71 -2.33
N GLY A 105 14.22 -0.10 -2.69
CA GLY A 105 13.41 0.72 -1.78
C GLY A 105 12.19 0.01 -1.25
N ILE A 106 11.53 -0.80 -2.09
CA ILE A 106 10.26 -1.45 -1.73
C ILE A 106 10.23 -2.88 -2.28
N VAL A 107 9.77 -3.81 -1.44
CA VAL A 107 9.44 -5.19 -1.81
C VAL A 107 7.95 -5.41 -1.61
N SER A 108 7.22 -5.71 -2.69
CA SER A 108 5.83 -6.14 -2.63
C SER A 108 5.76 -7.65 -2.53
N PHE A 109 4.96 -8.17 -1.60
CA PHE A 109 4.84 -9.59 -1.34
C PHE A 109 3.83 -10.26 -2.25
N ARG A 110 3.97 -11.57 -2.39
CA ARG A 110 2.95 -12.43 -2.96
C ARG A 110 1.85 -12.69 -1.92
N VAL A 111 0.64 -12.28 -2.23
CA VAL A 111 -0.53 -12.59 -1.41
C VAL A 111 -1.15 -13.89 -1.87
N ARG A 112 -1.42 -14.81 -0.92
CA ARG A 112 -2.10 -16.07 -1.16
C ARG A 112 -3.31 -16.21 -0.25
N ASP A 113 -4.34 -16.88 -0.77
CA ASP A 113 -5.43 -17.35 0.06
C ASP A 113 -4.96 -18.56 0.90
N PRO A 114 -5.18 -18.54 2.22
CA PRO A 114 -4.84 -19.69 3.08
C PRO A 114 -5.58 -20.98 2.70
N GLU A 115 -6.77 -20.87 2.13
CA GLU A 115 -7.57 -22.01 1.67
C GLU A 115 -7.12 -22.57 0.30
N GLY A 116 -6.07 -21.96 -0.31
CA GLY A 116 -5.44 -22.54 -1.50
C GLY A 116 -6.08 -22.15 -2.83
N GLY A 117 -6.99 -21.20 -2.85
CA GLY A 117 -7.60 -20.68 -4.08
C GLY A 117 -6.60 -20.04 -5.06
N PRO A 118 -6.99 -19.86 -6.34
CA PRO A 118 -6.14 -19.16 -7.30
C PRO A 118 -5.92 -17.73 -6.83
N GLY A 119 -4.66 -17.29 -6.79
CA GLY A 119 -4.30 -15.93 -6.37
C GLY A 119 -5.05 -14.88 -7.21
N GLU A 120 -5.59 -13.88 -6.55
CA GLU A 120 -6.33 -12.83 -7.24
C GLU A 120 -5.41 -11.99 -8.13
N ARG A 121 -5.86 -11.76 -9.38
CA ARG A 121 -5.16 -10.91 -10.35
C ARG A 121 -4.72 -9.56 -9.78
N ARG A 122 -5.55 -8.97 -8.90
CA ARG A 122 -5.28 -7.67 -8.27
C ARG A 122 -4.09 -7.69 -7.32
N HIS A 123 -3.70 -8.86 -6.82
CA HIS A 123 -2.57 -9.03 -5.91
C HIS A 123 -1.22 -9.17 -6.63
N VAL A 124 -1.20 -9.09 -7.97
CA VAL A 124 0.05 -9.03 -8.72
C VAL A 124 0.23 -7.60 -9.26
N PRO A 125 1.20 -6.80 -8.76
CA PRO A 125 1.33 -5.37 -9.06
C PRO A 125 1.98 -5.11 -10.43
N ARG A 126 1.57 -5.87 -11.44
CA ARG A 126 1.99 -5.74 -12.84
C ARG A 126 0.80 -5.45 -13.74
N LEU A 127 0.99 -4.66 -14.79
CA LEU A 127 -0.06 -4.37 -15.76
C LEU A 127 -0.58 -5.64 -16.43
N ARG A 128 0.34 -6.50 -16.86
CA ARG A 128 0.07 -7.89 -17.28
C ARG A 128 0.51 -8.79 -16.15
N ALA A 129 -0.41 -9.33 -15.36
CA ALA A 129 -0.08 -10.07 -14.14
C ALA A 129 0.88 -11.22 -14.44
N GLY A 130 0.62 -11.99 -15.51
CA GLY A 130 1.43 -13.17 -15.85
C GLY A 130 1.44 -14.18 -14.70
N ASP A 131 2.54 -14.91 -14.58
CA ASP A 131 2.76 -15.88 -13.52
C ASP A 131 2.99 -15.19 -12.15
N PRO A 132 2.14 -15.41 -11.14
CA PRO A 132 2.32 -14.84 -9.80
C PRO A 132 3.53 -15.39 -9.05
N GLU A 133 4.12 -16.50 -9.50
CA GLU A 133 5.32 -17.09 -8.92
C GLU A 133 6.61 -16.48 -9.46
N ARG A 134 6.52 -15.62 -10.44
CA ARG A 134 7.66 -14.94 -11.04
C ARG A 134 7.91 -13.57 -10.41
N SER A 135 9.04 -13.40 -9.73
CA SER A 135 9.51 -12.11 -9.24
C SER A 135 9.87 -11.16 -10.40
N SER A 136 9.68 -9.85 -10.19
CA SER A 136 10.00 -8.83 -11.22
C SER A 136 10.12 -7.44 -10.61
N GLU A 137 10.81 -6.53 -11.28
CA GLU A 137 10.67 -5.10 -11.02
C GLU A 137 9.25 -4.63 -11.37
N VAL A 138 8.70 -3.73 -10.56
CA VAL A 138 7.33 -3.20 -10.69
C VAL A 138 7.32 -1.70 -10.40
N THR A 139 6.20 -1.03 -10.68
CA THR A 139 6.04 0.43 -10.50
C THR A 139 5.02 0.81 -9.43
N THR A 140 4.49 -0.18 -8.75
CA THR A 140 3.57 -0.05 -7.61
C THR A 140 3.71 -1.29 -6.73
N PHE A 141 3.07 -1.28 -5.57
CA PHE A 141 3.11 -2.38 -4.61
C PHE A 141 1.75 -2.53 -3.92
N LEU A 142 1.61 -3.56 -3.08
CA LEU A 142 0.40 -3.82 -2.29
C LEU A 142 0.59 -3.22 -0.90
N GLY A 143 -0.25 -2.28 -0.52
CA GLY A 143 -0.09 -1.49 0.71
C GLY A 143 -0.11 -2.28 2.01
N GLY A 144 -0.87 -3.39 2.08
CA GLY A 144 -0.93 -4.28 3.25
C GLY A 144 0.02 -5.49 3.17
N ALA A 145 0.83 -5.60 2.09
CA ALA A 145 1.70 -6.75 1.82
C ALA A 145 3.04 -6.30 1.23
N CYS A 146 3.81 -5.56 2.00
CA CYS A 146 5.08 -5.02 1.54
C CYS A 146 6.08 -4.75 2.67
N ALA A 147 7.35 -4.60 2.25
CA ALA A 147 8.42 -4.03 3.06
C ALA A 147 8.98 -2.79 2.36
N VAL A 148 9.24 -1.76 3.11
CA VAL A 148 9.74 -0.47 2.63
C VAL A 148 11.02 -0.10 3.40
N ARG A 149 12.10 0.21 2.69
CA ARG A 149 13.28 0.82 3.31
C ARG A 149 12.89 2.19 3.88
N ARG A 150 13.16 2.44 5.16
CA ARG A 150 12.83 3.73 5.81
C ARG A 150 13.38 4.92 5.02
N ALA A 151 14.62 4.87 4.58
CA ALA A 151 15.20 5.94 3.77
C ALA A 151 14.44 6.19 2.44
N ALA A 152 13.85 5.15 1.84
CA ALA A 152 13.02 5.30 0.65
C ALA A 152 11.65 5.90 0.99
N PHE A 153 11.07 5.53 2.13
CA PHE A 153 9.84 6.11 2.65
C PHE A 153 9.99 7.61 2.93
N ASP A 154 11.08 7.98 3.61
CA ASP A 154 11.38 9.37 3.96
C ASP A 154 11.69 10.23 2.72
N ALA A 155 12.49 9.71 1.78
CA ALA A 155 12.79 10.37 0.51
C ALA A 155 11.54 10.60 -0.36
N ALA A 156 10.59 9.67 -0.30
CA ALA A 156 9.28 9.82 -0.94
C ALA A 156 8.38 10.85 -0.23
N GLY A 157 8.65 11.15 1.05
CA GLY A 157 7.86 12.07 1.88
C GLY A 157 6.67 11.42 2.56
N GLY A 158 6.72 10.11 2.77
CA GLY A 158 5.66 9.32 3.40
C GLY A 158 4.43 9.12 2.51
N LEU A 159 3.38 8.62 3.11
CA LEU A 159 2.09 8.42 2.43
C LEU A 159 1.25 9.73 2.43
N PRO A 160 0.51 10.04 1.36
CA PRO A 160 -0.32 11.24 1.27
C PRO A 160 -1.55 11.14 2.17
N GLU A 161 -1.52 11.78 3.34
CA GLU A 161 -2.57 11.66 4.37
C GLU A 161 -3.97 12.08 3.86
N ASP A 162 -4.03 13.12 3.01
CA ASP A 162 -5.28 13.64 2.43
C ASP A 162 -6.02 12.61 1.55
N PHE A 163 -5.32 11.57 1.08
CA PHE A 163 -5.96 10.55 0.25
C PHE A 163 -6.98 9.74 1.04
N PHE A 164 -6.78 9.57 2.32
CA PHE A 164 -7.63 8.81 3.24
C PHE A 164 -7.75 7.32 2.90
N TYR A 165 -7.93 6.98 1.62
CA TYR A 165 -8.12 5.61 1.13
C TYR A 165 -7.85 5.53 -0.38
N ALA A 166 -7.09 4.53 -0.81
CA ALA A 166 -6.73 4.18 -2.19
C ALA A 166 -5.74 5.14 -2.89
N HIS A 167 -4.81 4.55 -3.64
CA HIS A 167 -3.73 5.19 -4.43
C HIS A 167 -2.58 5.79 -3.62
N GLU A 168 -2.59 5.71 -2.31
CA GLU A 168 -1.49 6.16 -1.46
C GLU A 168 -0.20 5.38 -1.73
N GLU A 169 -0.31 4.09 -1.99
CA GLU A 169 0.83 3.24 -2.34
C GLU A 169 1.45 3.63 -3.68
N THR A 170 0.59 4.05 -4.62
CA THR A 170 1.06 4.49 -5.93
C THR A 170 1.79 5.83 -5.84
N ASP A 171 1.31 6.75 -4.99
CA ASP A 171 1.98 8.03 -4.73
C ASP A 171 3.38 7.78 -4.13
N LEU A 172 3.46 6.97 -3.07
CA LEU A 172 4.73 6.58 -2.44
C LEU A 172 5.67 5.88 -3.44
N ALA A 173 5.15 4.92 -4.21
CA ALA A 173 5.92 4.19 -5.22
C ALA A 173 6.57 5.11 -6.25
N TRP A 174 5.80 6.04 -6.81
CA TRP A 174 6.30 6.95 -7.84
C TRP A 174 7.33 7.93 -7.29
N GLN A 175 7.14 8.43 -6.07
CA GLN A 175 8.11 9.31 -5.41
C GLN A 175 9.39 8.55 -5.02
N ALA A 176 9.28 7.32 -4.52
CA ALA A 176 10.45 6.48 -4.24
C ALA A 176 11.26 6.17 -5.52
N MET A 177 10.57 5.85 -6.64
CA MET A 177 11.23 5.67 -7.93
C MET A 177 11.90 6.95 -8.44
N ASN A 178 11.29 8.11 -8.21
CA ASN A 178 11.85 9.40 -8.58
C ASN A 178 13.07 9.78 -7.73
N ALA A 179 13.12 9.30 -6.49
CA ALA A 179 14.30 9.39 -5.61
C ALA A 179 15.42 8.37 -5.97
N GLY A 180 15.20 7.54 -7.00
CA GLY A 180 16.21 6.58 -7.50
C GLY A 180 16.00 5.13 -7.05
N TYR A 181 15.08 4.86 -6.14
CA TYR A 181 14.84 3.51 -5.63
C TYR A 181 14.15 2.59 -6.65
N ARG A 182 14.34 1.29 -6.43
CA ARG A 182 13.68 0.20 -7.16
C ARG A 182 12.57 -0.39 -6.33
N ILE A 183 11.54 -0.88 -7.01
CA ILE A 183 10.42 -1.61 -6.41
C ILE A 183 10.39 -3.00 -7.03
N VAL A 184 10.36 -4.03 -6.21
CA VAL A 184 10.36 -5.43 -6.66
C VAL A 184 9.15 -6.16 -6.11
N TYR A 185 8.43 -6.87 -6.96
CA TYR A 185 7.53 -7.92 -6.53
C TYR A 185 8.36 -9.18 -6.31
N ASP A 186 8.35 -9.68 -5.08
CA ASP A 186 9.06 -10.89 -4.67
C ASP A 186 8.08 -12.04 -4.43
N ALA A 187 8.06 -12.99 -5.35
CA ALA A 187 7.17 -14.14 -5.28
C ALA A 187 7.52 -15.12 -4.14
N SER A 188 8.76 -15.05 -3.61
CA SER A 188 9.19 -15.88 -2.47
C SER A 188 8.76 -15.30 -1.12
N ALA A 189 8.53 -13.97 -1.05
CA ALA A 189 7.99 -13.28 0.11
C ALA A 189 6.46 -13.46 0.15
N VAL A 190 5.98 -14.44 0.92
CA VAL A 190 4.56 -14.84 0.91
C VAL A 190 3.84 -14.37 2.16
N MET A 191 2.71 -13.70 1.96
CA MET A 191 1.74 -13.35 2.97
C MET A 191 0.41 -14.04 2.68
N TYR A 192 -0.25 -14.53 3.72
CA TYR A 192 -1.62 -15.02 3.63
C TYR A 192 -2.61 -13.89 3.92
N HIS A 193 -3.67 -13.84 3.13
CA HIS A 193 -4.80 -12.94 3.34
C HIS A 193 -6.06 -13.65 2.83
N PRO A 194 -7.14 -13.73 3.62
CA PRO A 194 -8.38 -14.36 3.19
C PRO A 194 -8.96 -13.68 1.94
N ALA A 195 -9.50 -14.48 1.03
CA ALA A 195 -10.21 -13.95 -0.13
C ALA A 195 -11.51 -13.28 0.31
N VAL A 196 -11.52 -11.96 0.38
CA VAL A 196 -12.72 -11.18 0.68
C VAL A 196 -13.24 -10.53 -0.60
N LEU A 197 -14.52 -10.75 -0.92
CA LEU A 197 -15.17 -10.06 -2.01
C LEU A 197 -15.20 -8.56 -1.73
N PRO A 198 -14.61 -7.72 -2.61
CA PRO A 198 -14.58 -6.29 -2.37
C PRO A 198 -15.99 -5.71 -2.43
N THR A 199 -16.44 -5.16 -1.30
CA THR A 199 -17.67 -4.37 -1.25
C THR A 199 -17.40 -3.00 -1.90
N ARG A 200 -17.90 -2.81 -3.10
CA ARG A 200 -17.80 -1.55 -3.85
C ARG A 200 -18.99 -0.66 -3.52
N HIS A 201 -18.88 0.13 -2.46
CA HIS A 201 -19.86 1.14 -2.08
C HIS A 201 -19.54 2.52 -2.72
N GLU A 202 -20.44 3.49 -2.57
CA GLU A 202 -20.31 4.82 -3.16
C GLU A 202 -18.97 5.51 -2.85
N MET A 203 -18.51 5.45 -1.61
CA MET A 203 -17.24 6.02 -1.18
C MET A 203 -16.02 5.43 -1.92
N PHE A 204 -16.06 4.12 -2.24
CA PHE A 204 -15.02 3.47 -3.02
C PHE A 204 -14.86 4.13 -4.40
N TYR A 205 -15.95 4.30 -5.14
CA TYR A 205 -15.91 4.91 -6.47
C TYR A 205 -15.46 6.37 -6.40
N ARG A 206 -15.99 7.12 -5.43
CA ARG A 206 -15.69 8.55 -5.25
C ARG A 206 -14.24 8.79 -4.90
N TYR A 207 -13.69 8.08 -3.89
CA TYR A 207 -12.29 8.26 -3.48
C TYR A 207 -11.32 7.75 -4.54
N ASN A 208 -11.62 6.62 -5.19
CA ASN A 208 -10.79 6.13 -6.29
C ASN A 208 -10.65 7.18 -7.40
N ALA A 209 -11.74 7.80 -7.83
CA ALA A 209 -11.72 8.81 -8.88
C ALA A 209 -11.00 10.10 -8.43
N ARG A 210 -11.31 10.61 -7.22
CA ARG A 210 -10.66 11.81 -6.66
C ARG A 210 -9.15 11.62 -6.55
N ASN A 211 -8.74 10.51 -5.96
CA ASN A 211 -7.33 10.26 -5.67
C ASN A 211 -6.53 9.97 -6.94
N ARG A 212 -7.14 9.44 -8.01
CA ARG A 212 -6.49 9.36 -9.32
C ARG A 212 -6.15 10.74 -9.87
N VAL A 213 -7.07 11.69 -9.78
CA VAL A 213 -6.79 13.07 -10.20
C VAL A 213 -5.71 13.70 -9.32
N TRP A 214 -5.78 13.49 -8.02
CA TRP A 214 -4.75 13.98 -7.09
C TRP A 214 -3.39 13.35 -7.34
N LEU A 215 -3.33 12.03 -7.55
CA LEU A 215 -2.10 11.32 -7.91
C LEU A 215 -1.47 11.92 -9.17
N ALA A 216 -2.27 12.14 -10.23
CA ALA A 216 -1.79 12.74 -11.46
C ALA A 216 -1.29 14.18 -11.26
N ARG A 217 -2.07 15.01 -10.56
CA ARG A 217 -1.72 16.42 -10.28
C ARG A 217 -0.49 16.56 -9.40
N ARG A 218 -0.29 15.68 -8.44
CA ARG A 218 0.88 15.67 -7.55
C ARG A 218 2.13 15.21 -8.26
N ASN A 219 2.03 14.09 -8.97
CA ASN A 219 3.19 13.29 -9.35
C ASN A 219 3.55 13.35 -10.83
N LEU A 220 2.71 13.85 -11.72
CA LEU A 220 3.00 13.78 -13.14
C LEU A 220 3.30 15.15 -13.75
N PRO A 221 4.23 15.25 -14.72
CA PRO A 221 4.28 16.37 -15.64
C PRO A 221 2.91 16.59 -16.28
N TRP A 222 2.50 17.85 -16.53
CA TRP A 222 1.14 18.15 -16.97
C TRP A 222 0.66 17.36 -18.21
N PRO A 223 1.48 17.15 -19.26
CA PRO A 223 1.04 16.34 -20.39
C PRO A 223 0.68 14.90 -19.98
N LEU A 224 1.49 14.28 -19.12
CA LEU A 224 1.21 12.93 -18.60
C LEU A 224 0.02 12.92 -17.63
N ALA A 225 -0.16 13.98 -16.81
CA ALA A 225 -1.29 14.08 -15.91
C ALA A 225 -2.62 14.14 -16.66
N LEU A 226 -2.68 14.92 -17.73
CA LEU A 226 -3.87 15.00 -18.59
C LEU A 226 -4.13 13.69 -19.31
N ALA A 227 -3.09 13.08 -19.89
CA ALA A 227 -3.19 11.76 -20.53
C ALA A 227 -3.68 10.69 -19.55
N TYR A 228 -3.12 10.64 -18.33
CA TYR A 228 -3.56 9.73 -17.27
C TYR A 228 -5.05 9.91 -16.95
N CYS A 229 -5.49 11.14 -16.73
CA CYS A 229 -6.89 11.42 -16.43
C CYS A 229 -7.82 11.03 -17.60
N ALA A 230 -7.44 11.32 -18.84
CA ALA A 230 -8.22 10.96 -20.04
C ALA A 230 -8.33 9.43 -20.20
N VAL A 231 -7.21 8.71 -20.05
CA VAL A 231 -7.19 7.24 -20.09
C VAL A 231 -8.12 6.65 -19.03
N TRP A 232 -8.08 7.16 -17.80
CA TRP A 232 -8.93 6.62 -16.73
C TRP A 232 -10.39 6.97 -16.86
N VAL A 233 -10.75 8.11 -17.46
CA VAL A 233 -12.14 8.40 -17.86
C VAL A 233 -12.60 7.38 -18.91
N ALA A 234 -11.83 7.19 -19.97
CA ALA A 234 -12.16 6.23 -21.02
C ALA A 234 -12.29 4.80 -20.48
N MET A 235 -11.32 4.37 -19.67
CA MET A 235 -11.33 3.02 -19.05
C MET A 235 -12.53 2.81 -18.13
N THR A 236 -12.92 3.85 -17.38
CA THR A 236 -14.09 3.78 -16.50
C THR A 236 -15.38 3.65 -17.31
N LEU A 237 -15.56 4.45 -18.34
CA LEU A 237 -16.73 4.40 -19.23
C LEU A 237 -16.85 3.06 -19.97
N LEU A 238 -15.71 2.46 -20.35
CA LEU A 238 -15.69 1.14 -21.01
C LEU A 238 -16.02 -0.03 -20.08
N ARG A 239 -15.63 0.07 -18.80
CA ARG A 239 -15.74 -1.05 -17.85
C ARG A 239 -16.96 -0.98 -16.96
N GLU A 240 -17.39 0.23 -16.62
CA GLU A 240 -18.48 0.45 -15.69
C GLU A 240 -19.66 1.06 -16.43
N ARG A 241 -20.82 0.38 -16.37
CA ARG A 241 -22.04 0.81 -17.04
C ARG A 241 -23.16 1.18 -16.08
N LYS A 242 -22.97 0.90 -14.77
CA LYS A 242 -24.01 1.12 -13.76
C LYS A 242 -24.02 2.59 -13.32
N PRO A 243 -25.16 3.32 -13.43
CA PRO A 243 -25.23 4.71 -12.98
C PRO A 243 -24.88 4.89 -11.50
N ALA A 244 -25.20 3.90 -10.67
CA ALA A 244 -24.86 3.87 -9.24
C ALA A 244 -23.35 3.92 -8.97
N ALA A 245 -22.52 3.47 -9.90
CA ALA A 245 -21.07 3.55 -9.82
C ALA A 245 -20.53 4.80 -10.51
N LEU A 246 -21.08 5.16 -11.67
CA LEU A 246 -20.60 6.30 -12.47
C LEU A 246 -20.84 7.65 -11.80
N ARG A 247 -22.02 7.85 -11.19
CA ARG A 247 -22.35 9.13 -10.51
C ARG A 247 -21.33 9.50 -9.41
N PRO A 248 -21.07 8.63 -8.39
CA PRO A 248 -20.07 8.91 -7.38
C PRO A 248 -18.65 9.01 -7.96
N TRP A 249 -18.34 8.26 -9.02
CA TRP A 249 -17.04 8.33 -9.68
C TRP A 249 -16.81 9.71 -10.30
N PHE A 250 -17.75 10.24 -11.10
CA PHE A 250 -17.63 11.57 -11.70
C PHE A 250 -17.65 12.69 -10.65
N LYS A 251 -18.41 12.53 -9.57
CA LYS A 251 -18.37 13.45 -8.42
C LYS A 251 -16.97 13.49 -7.82
N GLY A 252 -16.36 12.34 -7.57
CA GLY A 252 -14.98 12.23 -7.07
C GLY A 252 -13.97 12.84 -8.05
N PHE A 253 -14.11 12.55 -9.34
CA PHE A 253 -13.24 13.11 -10.39
C PHE A 253 -13.28 14.66 -10.40
N ALA A 254 -14.47 15.24 -10.35
CA ALA A 254 -14.64 16.70 -10.26
C ALA A 254 -14.07 17.28 -8.96
N GLU A 255 -14.24 16.59 -7.83
CA GLU A 255 -13.61 16.97 -6.56
C GLU A 255 -12.08 16.95 -6.66
N GLY A 256 -11.51 15.97 -7.34
CA GLY A 256 -10.07 15.87 -7.57
C GLY A 256 -9.49 17.08 -8.30
N TRP A 257 -10.24 17.69 -9.20
CA TRP A 257 -9.83 18.92 -9.88
C TRP A 257 -10.04 20.18 -9.04
N ARG A 258 -11.11 20.24 -8.25
CA ARG A 258 -11.51 21.45 -7.49
C ARG A 258 -10.77 21.58 -6.16
N LYS A 259 -10.50 20.45 -5.49
CA LYS A 259 -9.87 20.46 -4.16
C LYS A 259 -8.33 20.44 -4.27
N PRO A 260 -7.63 20.98 -3.26
CA PRO A 260 -6.18 20.85 -3.16
C PRO A 260 -5.75 19.39 -3.15
N ALA A 261 -4.71 19.08 -3.91
CA ALA A 261 -4.13 17.72 -4.00
C ALA A 261 -2.92 17.55 -3.07
N GLY A 262 -2.61 18.55 -2.25
CA GLY A 262 -1.34 18.62 -1.50
C GLY A 262 -0.16 19.07 -2.36
N PRO A 263 1.06 18.96 -1.87
CA PRO A 263 2.27 19.44 -2.55
C PRO A 263 2.47 18.75 -3.90
N ARG A 264 2.80 19.56 -4.92
CA ARG A 264 3.13 19.04 -6.25
C ARG A 264 4.61 18.72 -6.34
N ARG A 265 4.94 17.45 -6.62
CA ARG A 265 6.30 16.93 -6.78
C ARG A 265 6.36 16.03 -8.02
N PRO A 266 6.34 16.61 -9.25
CA PRO A 266 6.29 15.81 -10.47
C PRO A 266 7.53 14.93 -10.61
N ILE A 267 7.32 13.67 -10.96
CA ILE A 267 8.41 12.77 -11.33
C ILE A 267 9.12 13.28 -12.59
N SER A 268 10.40 12.98 -12.70
CA SER A 268 11.19 13.32 -13.87
C SER A 268 10.72 12.52 -15.11
N TRP A 269 10.97 13.05 -16.30
CA TRP A 269 10.74 12.33 -17.56
C TRP A 269 11.58 11.03 -17.62
N ARG A 270 12.76 11.03 -17.01
CA ARG A 270 13.61 9.84 -16.86
C ARG A 270 12.88 8.74 -16.05
N THR A 271 12.25 9.12 -14.94
CA THR A 271 11.45 8.20 -14.12
C THR A 271 10.24 7.69 -14.89
N ALA A 272 9.51 8.56 -15.57
CA ALA A 272 8.37 8.17 -16.40
C ALA A 272 8.78 7.17 -17.52
N TRP A 273 9.93 7.40 -18.14
CA TRP A 273 10.49 6.49 -19.14
C TRP A 273 10.91 5.15 -18.53
N ARG A 274 11.56 5.15 -17.35
CA ARG A 274 11.89 3.93 -16.61
C ARG A 274 10.65 3.09 -16.30
N MET A 275 9.57 3.73 -15.81
CA MET A 275 8.29 3.06 -15.55
C MET A 275 7.72 2.41 -16.81
N THR A 276 7.81 3.09 -17.95
CA THR A 276 7.37 2.56 -19.24
C THR A 276 8.19 1.32 -19.64
N ARG A 277 9.50 1.34 -19.45
CA ARG A 277 10.37 0.19 -19.72
C ARG A 277 10.12 -1.01 -18.81
N ILE A 278 9.72 -0.78 -17.56
CA ILE A 278 9.30 -1.84 -16.62
C ILE A 278 7.96 -2.47 -17.05
N GLY A 279 7.24 -1.84 -17.97
CA GLY A 279 6.00 -2.37 -18.54
C GLY A 279 4.72 -1.77 -17.98
N ARG A 280 4.81 -0.70 -17.19
CA ARG A 280 3.65 0.05 -16.71
C ARG A 280 3.91 1.55 -16.81
N PRO A 281 3.61 2.17 -17.96
CA PRO A 281 3.73 3.61 -18.13
C PRO A 281 2.83 4.36 -17.15
N PRO A 282 3.25 5.55 -16.67
CA PRO A 282 2.52 6.30 -15.63
C PRO A 282 1.23 6.98 -16.14
N ILE A 283 0.61 6.40 -17.14
CA ILE A 283 -0.71 6.80 -17.68
C ILE A 283 -1.77 5.70 -17.51
N ILE A 284 -1.36 4.53 -16.95
CA ILE A 284 -2.24 3.36 -16.75
C ILE A 284 -2.19 2.89 -15.31
#